data_92f292a6ee16d09251f525dd7586a43e
#
_entry.id   92f292a6ee16d09251f525dd7586a43e
#
_cell.length_a   1.000
_cell.length_b   1.000
_cell.length_c   1.000
_cell.angle_alpha   90.00
_cell.angle_beta   90.00
_cell.angle_gamma   90.00
#
_symmetry.space_group_name_H-M   'P 1'
#
loop_
_entity.id
_entity.type
_entity.pdbx_description
1 polymer ?
#
loop_
_entity_poly.entity_id
_entity_poly.type
_entity_poly.pdbx_seq_one_letter_code
_entity_poly.pdbx_strand_id
1 'polypeptide(L)'
;VLNVKNEATKLLVPGTIWEDYHVEVGKMMTSELLGLGLIDKADVQNEDPKWPAYKKYFMHGTSHHMGLDTHDFGALKTPMTAHMVFTVEPGIYIPDEKMGIRLEDDVVIQAEGPPLNLMQNIPIEIEEIETLMQSS
;
A
#
# COMPACT_ATOMS: atom_id res chain seq x y z
N VAL A 1 4.93 4.08 6.18
CA VAL A 1 4.09 2.94 5.75
C VAL A 1 2.61 3.26 5.98
N LEU A 2 2.20 3.61 7.20
CA LEU A 2 0.79 3.89 7.53
C LEU A 2 0.19 4.98 6.64
N ASN A 3 0.91 6.08 6.43
CA ASN A 3 0.46 7.17 5.55
C ASN A 3 0.22 6.68 4.12
N VAL A 4 1.16 5.91 3.54
CA VAL A 4 1.00 5.34 2.19
C VAL A 4 -0.20 4.39 2.14
N LYS A 5 -0.41 3.55 3.15
CA LYS A 5 -1.57 2.66 3.25
C LYS A 5 -2.88 3.45 3.22
N ASN A 6 -2.98 4.47 4.05
CA ASN A 6 -4.19 5.29 4.16
C ASN A 6 -4.50 6.04 2.85
N GLU A 7 -3.49 6.59 2.19
CA GLU A 7 -3.69 7.30 0.91
C GLU A 7 -3.96 6.30 -0.24
N ALA A 8 -3.27 5.16 -0.29
CA ALA A 8 -3.52 4.12 -1.27
C ALA A 8 -4.95 3.57 -1.19
N THR A 9 -5.47 3.38 0.03
CA THR A 9 -6.86 2.95 0.24
C THR A 9 -7.86 3.88 -0.44
N LYS A 10 -7.66 5.20 -0.38
CA LYS A 10 -8.57 6.19 -0.99
C LYS A 10 -8.66 6.09 -2.51
N LEU A 11 -7.66 5.51 -3.16
CA LEU A 11 -7.62 5.33 -4.61
C LEU A 11 -8.42 4.10 -5.09
N LEU A 12 -8.82 3.20 -4.20
CA LEU A 12 -9.57 2.00 -4.53
C LEU A 12 -11.07 2.31 -4.65
N VAL A 13 -11.43 2.95 -5.75
CA VAL A 13 -12.79 3.39 -6.07
C VAL A 13 -13.21 2.91 -7.46
N PRO A 14 -14.52 2.86 -7.77
CA PRO A 14 -14.97 2.49 -9.11
C PRO A 14 -14.34 3.38 -10.19
N GLY A 15 -13.86 2.75 -11.26
CA GLY A 15 -13.20 3.44 -12.39
C GLY A 15 -11.68 3.48 -12.31
N THR A 16 -11.08 3.21 -11.16
CA THR A 16 -9.62 3.15 -11.02
C THR A 16 -9.03 2.02 -11.88
N ILE A 17 -7.95 2.30 -12.59
CA ILE A 17 -7.19 1.33 -13.36
C ILE A 17 -6.03 0.82 -12.50
N TRP A 18 -5.80 -0.48 -12.52
CA TRP A 18 -4.79 -1.15 -11.70
C TRP A 18 -3.37 -0.58 -11.88
N GLU A 19 -2.97 -0.36 -13.12
CA GLU A 19 -1.64 0.18 -13.43
C GLU A 19 -1.49 1.61 -12.90
N ASP A 20 -2.50 2.46 -13.08
CA ASP A 20 -2.51 3.84 -12.59
C ASP A 20 -2.46 3.88 -11.06
N TYR A 21 -3.21 3.01 -10.39
CA TYR A 21 -3.16 2.86 -8.94
C TYR A 21 -1.74 2.59 -8.43
N HIS A 22 -1.04 1.61 -9.02
CA HIS A 22 0.33 1.29 -8.61
C HIS A 22 1.32 2.40 -8.90
N VAL A 23 1.15 3.14 -10.00
CA VAL A 23 1.98 4.31 -10.31
C VAL A 23 1.80 5.39 -9.25
N GLU A 24 0.56 5.69 -8.86
CA GLU A 24 0.29 6.71 -7.83
C GLU A 24 0.84 6.28 -6.46
N VAL A 25 0.65 5.03 -6.06
CA VAL A 25 1.24 4.52 -4.80
C VAL A 25 2.77 4.57 -4.84
N GLY A 26 3.39 4.26 -5.98
CA GLY A 26 4.83 4.39 -6.16
C GLY A 26 5.34 5.83 -5.96
N LYS A 27 4.61 6.83 -6.45
CA LYS A 27 4.92 8.25 -6.21
C LYS A 27 4.82 8.63 -4.73
N MET A 28 3.77 8.16 -4.04
CA MET A 28 3.61 8.37 -2.60
C MET A 28 4.77 7.75 -1.83
N MET A 29 5.11 6.50 -2.13
CA MET A 29 6.22 5.80 -1.48
C MET A 29 7.55 6.52 -1.74
N THR A 30 7.81 6.98 -2.96
CA THR A 30 9.00 7.78 -3.31
C THR A 30 9.08 9.04 -2.44
N SER A 31 7.97 9.75 -2.27
CA SER A 31 7.91 10.96 -1.44
C SER A 31 8.24 10.66 0.03
N GLU A 32 7.68 9.60 0.58
CA GLU A 32 7.92 9.19 1.97
C GLU A 32 9.37 8.74 2.19
N LEU A 33 9.95 7.97 1.25
CA LEU A 33 11.34 7.51 1.33
C LEU A 33 12.33 8.66 1.21
N LEU A 34 12.04 9.69 0.38
CA LEU A 34 12.80 10.95 0.33
C LEU A 34 12.72 11.68 1.67
N GLY A 35 11.54 11.76 2.29
CA GLY A 35 11.32 12.37 3.60
C GLY A 35 12.10 11.67 4.72
N LEU A 36 12.23 10.34 4.63
CA LEU A 36 13.02 9.52 5.57
C LEU A 36 14.54 9.56 5.29
N GLY A 37 14.96 10.10 4.15
CA GLY A 37 16.38 10.08 3.74
C GLY A 37 16.89 8.69 3.33
N LEU A 38 15.99 7.76 3.02
CA LEU A 38 16.35 6.41 2.55
C LEU A 38 16.72 6.39 1.07
N ILE A 39 16.18 7.30 0.29
CA ILE A 39 16.58 7.62 -1.08
C ILE A 39 16.81 9.12 -1.20
N ASP A 40 17.54 9.56 -2.22
CA ASP A 40 17.76 10.97 -2.50
C ASP A 40 17.21 11.39 -3.88
N LYS A 41 17.33 12.69 -4.19
CA LYS A 41 16.86 13.22 -5.46
C LYS A 41 17.66 12.68 -6.66
N ALA A 42 18.92 12.32 -6.45
CA ALA A 42 19.76 11.77 -7.50
C ALA A 42 19.34 10.33 -7.83
N ASP A 43 18.95 9.55 -6.81
CA ASP A 43 18.37 8.21 -7.00
C ASP A 43 17.13 8.27 -7.89
N VAL A 44 16.22 9.22 -7.62
CA VAL A 44 15.00 9.40 -8.39
C VAL A 44 15.27 9.93 -9.81
N GLN A 45 16.21 10.86 -9.97
CA GLN A 45 16.55 11.40 -11.29
C GLN A 45 17.22 10.40 -12.23
N ASN A 46 17.93 9.42 -11.67
CA ASN A 46 18.70 8.42 -12.41
C ASN A 46 18.07 7.03 -12.36
N GLU A 47 16.83 6.90 -11.87
CA GLU A 47 16.16 5.62 -11.74
C GLU A 47 15.89 4.92 -13.08
N ASP A 48 15.93 3.60 -13.07
CA ASP A 48 15.42 2.80 -14.17
C ASP A 48 13.88 2.84 -14.16
N PRO A 49 13.21 3.29 -15.24
CA PRO A 49 11.75 3.31 -15.31
C PRO A 49 11.09 1.95 -15.05
N LYS A 50 11.80 0.84 -15.29
CA LYS A 50 11.32 -0.51 -14.98
C LYS A 50 11.53 -0.91 -13.52
N TRP A 51 12.45 -0.22 -12.83
CA TRP A 51 12.78 -0.46 -11.43
C TRP A 51 12.99 0.88 -10.71
N PRO A 52 11.92 1.63 -10.42
CA PRO A 52 11.98 2.94 -9.77
C PRO A 52 12.71 2.88 -8.41
N ALA A 53 13.29 3.99 -7.99
CA ALA A 53 14.15 4.09 -6.81
C ALA A 53 13.47 3.57 -5.53
N TYR A 54 12.17 3.79 -5.38
CA TYR A 54 11.42 3.29 -4.22
C TYR A 54 11.45 1.76 -4.07
N LYS A 55 11.62 1.00 -5.17
CA LYS A 55 11.66 -0.47 -5.15
C LYS A 55 12.86 -1.05 -4.44
N LYS A 56 13.86 -0.24 -4.12
CA LYS A 56 14.97 -0.63 -3.23
C LYS A 56 14.47 -1.03 -1.85
N TYR A 57 13.42 -0.37 -1.36
CA TYR A 57 12.85 -0.57 -0.02
C TYR A 57 11.40 -1.10 -0.02
N PHE A 58 10.71 -0.96 -1.15
CA PHE A 58 9.36 -1.46 -1.35
C PHE A 58 9.27 -2.18 -2.70
N MET A 59 9.62 -3.46 -2.71
CA MET A 59 9.83 -4.23 -3.94
C MET A 59 8.62 -5.03 -4.43
N HIS A 60 7.54 -5.12 -3.65
CA HIS A 60 6.32 -5.86 -4.01
C HIS A 60 5.15 -4.94 -4.39
N GLY A 61 4.03 -5.52 -4.81
CA GLY A 61 2.80 -4.77 -5.08
C GLY A 61 2.14 -4.26 -3.81
N THR A 62 1.36 -3.19 -3.94
CA THR A 62 0.61 -2.63 -2.80
C THR A 62 -0.65 -3.43 -2.50
N SER A 63 -1.23 -4.07 -3.52
CA SER A 63 -2.55 -4.70 -3.43
C SER A 63 -2.62 -5.91 -4.37
N HIS A 64 -3.53 -6.80 -4.08
CA HIS A 64 -3.97 -7.87 -4.99
C HIS A 64 -5.44 -8.17 -4.77
N HIS A 65 -6.07 -8.80 -5.75
CA HIS A 65 -7.40 -9.36 -5.58
C HIS A 65 -7.38 -10.46 -4.51
N MET A 66 -8.39 -10.49 -3.69
CA MET A 66 -8.62 -11.51 -2.69
C MET A 66 -10.02 -12.10 -2.83
N GLY A 67 -10.15 -13.41 -2.73
CA GLY A 67 -11.40 -14.13 -2.85
C GLY A 67 -11.29 -15.55 -2.30
N LEU A 68 -11.57 -16.56 -3.13
CA LEU A 68 -11.37 -17.97 -2.73
C LEU A 68 -9.89 -18.28 -2.51
N ASP A 69 -9.02 -17.68 -3.31
CA ASP A 69 -7.58 -17.74 -3.14
C ASP A 69 -7.05 -16.42 -2.55
N THR A 70 -5.95 -16.50 -1.78
CA THR A 70 -5.26 -15.32 -1.22
C THR A 70 -4.84 -14.35 -2.33
N HIS A 71 -4.20 -14.85 -3.39
CA HIS A 71 -3.95 -14.12 -4.62
C HIS A 71 -4.96 -14.60 -5.67
N ASP A 72 -6.14 -14.01 -5.64
CA ASP A 72 -7.22 -14.46 -6.51
C ASP A 72 -7.15 -13.83 -7.89
N PHE A 73 -7.88 -14.43 -8.82
CA PHE A 73 -7.94 -13.97 -10.20
C PHE A 73 -8.66 -12.62 -10.28
N GLY A 74 -8.10 -11.71 -11.06
CA GLY A 74 -8.69 -10.40 -11.34
C GLY A 74 -8.28 -9.85 -12.70
N ALA A 75 -9.18 -9.11 -13.34
CA ALA A 75 -8.95 -8.49 -14.64
C ALA A 75 -8.19 -7.15 -14.46
N LEU A 76 -6.86 -7.20 -14.43
CA LEU A 76 -5.99 -6.05 -14.14
C LEU A 76 -6.09 -4.89 -15.17
N LYS A 77 -6.61 -5.17 -16.36
CA LYS A 77 -6.75 -4.17 -17.44
C LYS A 77 -8.13 -3.52 -17.53
N THR A 78 -9.06 -3.95 -16.68
CA THR A 78 -10.40 -3.36 -16.63
C THR A 78 -10.49 -2.41 -15.44
N PRO A 79 -11.32 -1.34 -15.53
CA PRO A 79 -11.57 -0.49 -14.38
C PRO A 79 -12.10 -1.29 -13.18
N MET A 80 -11.66 -0.92 -11.99
CA MET A 80 -12.20 -1.45 -10.75
C MET A 80 -13.70 -1.16 -10.65
N THR A 81 -14.46 -2.08 -10.06
CA THR A 81 -15.90 -1.93 -9.85
C THR A 81 -16.27 -2.16 -8.40
N ALA A 82 -17.45 -1.69 -8.02
CA ALA A 82 -17.99 -1.97 -6.69
C ALA A 82 -18.04 -3.48 -6.41
N HIS A 83 -17.88 -3.83 -5.15
CA HIS A 83 -17.81 -5.18 -4.59
C HIS A 83 -16.54 -5.99 -4.90
N MET A 84 -15.56 -5.42 -5.60
CA MET A 84 -14.22 -6.00 -5.64
C MET A 84 -13.55 -5.88 -4.27
N VAL A 85 -12.81 -6.93 -3.90
CA VAL A 85 -12.05 -7.01 -2.64
C VAL A 85 -10.58 -6.99 -2.95
N PHE A 86 -9.83 -6.14 -2.23
CA PHE A 86 -8.39 -5.99 -2.38
C PHE A 86 -7.69 -5.94 -1.03
N THR A 87 -6.46 -6.43 -0.98
CA THR A 87 -5.53 -6.07 0.08
C THR A 87 -5.00 -4.65 -0.13
N VAL A 88 -4.56 -3.97 0.94
CA VAL A 88 -3.73 -2.76 0.88
C VAL A 88 -2.58 -2.95 1.84
N GLU A 89 -1.42 -3.34 1.32
CA GLU A 89 -0.31 -3.91 2.10
C GLU A 89 1.05 -3.27 1.82
N PRO A 90 1.20 -1.94 1.78
CA PRO A 90 2.52 -1.34 1.57
C PRO A 90 3.48 -1.70 2.70
N GLY A 91 4.77 -1.85 2.34
CA GLY A 91 5.81 -2.15 3.31
C GLY A 91 7.11 -1.42 2.98
N ILE A 92 7.94 -1.21 4.00
CA ILE A 92 9.31 -0.73 3.86
C ILE A 92 10.24 -1.75 4.50
N TYR A 93 11.28 -2.14 3.77
CA TYR A 93 12.25 -3.14 4.22
C TYR A 93 13.66 -2.54 4.09
N ILE A 94 14.39 -2.48 5.21
CA ILE A 94 15.73 -1.90 5.31
C ILE A 94 16.71 -3.03 5.69
N PRO A 95 17.29 -3.74 4.69
CA PRO A 95 18.13 -4.92 4.94
C PRO A 95 19.33 -4.61 5.82
N ASP A 96 19.97 -3.45 5.63
CA ASP A 96 21.15 -3.04 6.37
C ASP A 96 20.87 -2.88 7.89
N GLU A 97 19.63 -2.52 8.22
CA GLU A 97 19.15 -2.43 9.61
C GLU A 97 18.46 -3.72 10.09
N LYS A 98 18.33 -4.72 9.22
CA LYS A 98 17.60 -5.98 9.49
C LYS A 98 16.17 -5.71 9.96
N MET A 99 15.53 -4.67 9.43
CA MET A 99 14.23 -4.20 9.81
C MET A 99 13.29 -4.15 8.61
N GLY A 100 12.03 -4.43 8.85
CA GLY A 100 10.94 -4.23 7.90
C GLY A 100 9.62 -4.07 8.61
N ILE A 101 8.74 -3.30 8.01
CA ILE A 101 7.37 -3.14 8.47
C ILE A 101 6.42 -3.18 7.28
N ARG A 102 5.36 -3.97 7.40
CA ARG A 102 4.23 -3.99 6.48
C ARG A 102 2.95 -3.83 7.28
N LEU A 103 2.06 -2.96 6.82
CA LEU A 103 0.71 -2.80 7.36
C LEU A 103 -0.26 -3.19 6.27
N GLU A 104 -1.28 -3.97 6.63
CA GLU A 104 -2.22 -4.54 5.68
C GLU A 104 -3.65 -4.39 6.18
N ASP A 105 -4.52 -3.94 5.28
CA ASP A 105 -5.96 -3.99 5.44
C ASP A 105 -6.58 -4.67 4.23
N ASP A 106 -7.70 -5.35 4.46
CA ASP A 106 -8.59 -5.86 3.41
C ASP A 106 -9.74 -4.88 3.23
N VAL A 107 -9.99 -4.49 1.99
CA VAL A 107 -11.02 -3.49 1.68
C VAL A 107 -11.96 -3.93 0.58
N VAL A 108 -13.21 -3.49 0.68
CA VAL A 108 -14.24 -3.70 -0.35
C VAL A 108 -14.55 -2.38 -1.03
N ILE A 109 -14.40 -2.32 -2.35
CA ILE A 109 -14.79 -1.15 -3.13
C ILE A 109 -16.30 -0.93 -3.01
N GLN A 110 -16.70 0.27 -2.57
CA GLN A 110 -18.11 0.67 -2.49
C GLN A 110 -18.58 1.28 -3.82
N ALA A 111 -19.89 1.22 -4.09
CA ALA A 111 -20.47 1.90 -5.26
C ALA A 111 -20.29 3.43 -5.18
N GLU A 112 -20.35 3.96 -3.96
CA GLU A 112 -20.17 5.37 -3.64
C GLU A 112 -19.40 5.51 -2.32
N GLY A 113 -18.63 6.58 -2.18
CA GLY A 113 -17.86 6.86 -0.98
C GLY A 113 -16.54 6.09 -0.88
N PRO A 114 -15.89 6.10 0.29
CA PRO A 114 -14.61 5.41 0.50
C PRO A 114 -14.79 3.88 0.53
N PRO A 115 -13.75 3.10 0.25
CA PRO A 115 -13.77 1.66 0.44
C PRO A 115 -14.13 1.28 1.87
N LEU A 116 -14.88 0.19 2.02
CA LEU A 116 -15.15 -0.40 3.33
C LEU A 116 -13.91 -1.17 3.81
N ASN A 117 -13.31 -0.73 4.90
CA ASN A 117 -12.22 -1.45 5.54
C ASN A 117 -12.78 -2.59 6.41
N LEU A 118 -12.45 -3.83 6.08
CA LEU A 118 -12.89 -5.02 6.83
C LEU A 118 -12.12 -5.18 8.14
N MET A 119 -10.94 -4.54 8.26
CA MET A 119 -10.03 -4.60 9.41
C MET A 119 -10.20 -3.40 10.37
N GLN A 120 -11.22 -2.58 10.20
CA GLN A 120 -11.42 -1.30 10.93
C GLN A 120 -11.43 -1.41 12.46
N ASN A 121 -11.64 -2.62 13.01
CA ASN A 121 -11.66 -2.86 14.46
C ASN A 121 -10.31 -3.39 14.99
N ILE A 122 -9.30 -3.49 14.13
CA ILE A 122 -7.96 -3.95 14.52
C ILE A 122 -7.07 -2.73 14.72
N PRO A 123 -6.41 -2.61 15.89
CA PRO A 123 -5.50 -1.51 16.17
C PRO A 123 -4.39 -1.40 15.12
N ILE A 124 -4.16 -0.20 14.60
CA ILE A 124 -3.11 0.07 13.61
C ILE A 124 -2.31 1.35 13.92
N GLU A 125 -2.88 2.24 14.74
CA GLU A 125 -2.19 3.45 15.16
C GLU A 125 -1.10 3.14 16.17
N ILE A 126 0.04 3.85 16.08
CA ILE A 126 1.23 3.58 16.88
C ILE A 126 0.92 3.66 18.38
N GLU A 127 0.29 4.74 18.80
CA GLU A 127 -0.03 4.99 20.23
C GLU A 127 -0.99 3.96 20.79
N GLU A 128 -1.94 3.48 19.99
CA GLU A 128 -2.89 2.46 20.39
C GLU A 128 -2.20 1.11 20.60
N ILE A 129 -1.35 0.71 19.63
CA ILE A 129 -0.57 -0.55 19.72
C ILE A 129 0.37 -0.50 20.91
N GLU A 130 1.13 0.57 21.11
CA GLU A 130 2.03 0.72 22.25
C GLU A 130 1.29 0.66 23.60
N THR A 131 0.13 1.29 23.68
CA THR A 131 -0.71 1.24 24.89
C THR A 131 -1.18 -0.18 25.19
N LEU A 132 -1.63 -0.91 24.19
CA LEU A 132 -2.06 -2.31 24.36
C LEU A 132 -0.90 -3.21 24.78
N MET A 133 0.28 -3.02 24.23
CA MET A 133 1.48 -3.80 24.60
C MET A 133 1.97 -3.51 26.02
N GLN A 134 1.75 -2.30 26.55
CA GLN A 134 2.13 -1.95 27.93
C GLN A 134 1.12 -2.45 28.97
N SER A 135 -0.11 -2.76 28.58
CA SER A 135 -1.17 -3.23 29.47
C SER A 135 -1.23 -4.76 29.65
N SER A 136 -0.24 -5.47 29.11
CA SER A 136 -0.17 -6.94 29.09
C SER A 136 0.68 -7.49 30.22
#